data_675b7a888c7a72ee01122ca63ac8e68a
#
_entry.id   675b7a888c7a72ee01122ca63ac8e68a
#
_cell.length_a   1.000
_cell.length_b   1.000
_cell.length_c   1.000
_cell.angle_alpha   90.00
_cell.angle_beta   90.00
_cell.angle_gamma   90.00
#
_symmetry.space_group_name_H-M   'P 1'
#
loop_
_entity.id
_entity.type
_entity.pdbx_description
1 polymer ?
#
loop_
_entity_poly.entity_id
_entity_poly.type
_entity_poly.pdbx_seq_one_letter_code
_entity_poly.pdbx_strand_id
1 'polypeptide(L)'
;MKKLARKQCWEYCLNLYRDYGYDPYLIYAVVETESNRIIDIQSHSGAYGLMQITEIALREVNQKYKTNYTLEDLKIPEKNIEIGAKYLYRWIDYFEIEYSNFVAVFLAILVYNWGYGNVQHWLDNGGEDNQKITELLPFEKLQYNEDVIWWYVWAKKYFGGEYV
;
A
#
# COMPACT_ATOMS: atom_id res chain seq x y z
N MET A 1 22.02 -1.32 -6.14
CA MET A 1 20.60 -1.70 -6.04
C MET A 1 19.92 -1.45 -7.37
N LYS A 2 19.19 -2.43 -7.90
CA LYS A 2 18.49 -2.34 -9.18
C LYS A 2 17.17 -1.62 -9.01
N LYS A 3 16.94 -0.58 -9.82
CA LYS A 3 15.72 0.23 -9.76
C LYS A 3 14.82 -0.05 -10.97
N LEU A 4 13.53 -0.28 -10.71
CA LEU A 4 12.53 -0.45 -11.77
C LEU A 4 12.29 0.90 -12.47
N ALA A 5 12.25 0.90 -13.80
CA ALA A 5 11.93 2.12 -14.56
C ALA A 5 10.51 2.60 -14.25
N ARG A 6 10.30 3.94 -14.18
CA ARG A 6 8.99 4.53 -13.87
C ARG A 6 7.88 4.03 -14.81
N LYS A 7 8.17 4.03 -16.10
CA LYS A 7 7.21 3.56 -17.12
C LYS A 7 6.82 2.10 -16.90
N GLN A 8 7.78 1.23 -16.60
CA GLN A 8 7.51 -0.19 -16.35
C GLN A 8 6.71 -0.39 -15.04
N CYS A 9 7.06 0.33 -13.98
CA CYS A 9 6.29 0.32 -12.74
C CYS A 9 4.84 0.75 -12.97
N TRP A 10 4.64 1.83 -13.74
CA TRP A 10 3.33 2.32 -14.09
C TRP A 10 2.51 1.30 -14.89
N GLU A 11 3.11 0.61 -15.87
CA GLU A 11 2.44 -0.44 -16.61
C GLU A 11 1.94 -1.58 -15.72
N TYR A 12 2.73 -2.00 -14.72
CA TYR A 12 2.28 -3.00 -13.76
C TYR A 12 1.08 -2.50 -12.93
N CYS A 13 1.09 -1.24 -12.51
CA CYS A 13 -0.06 -0.64 -11.81
C CYS A 13 -1.31 -0.57 -12.70
N LEU A 14 -1.15 -0.23 -13.99
CA LEU A 14 -2.24 -0.20 -14.96
C LEU A 14 -2.84 -1.59 -15.23
N ASN A 15 -2.01 -2.63 -15.26
CA ASN A 15 -2.51 -3.99 -15.40
C ASN A 15 -3.46 -4.34 -14.24
N LEU A 16 -3.11 -3.96 -13.01
CA LEU A 16 -3.97 -4.17 -11.85
C LEU A 16 -5.28 -3.36 -11.89
N TYR A 17 -5.26 -2.18 -12.50
CA TYR A 17 -6.51 -1.45 -12.77
C TYR A 17 -7.40 -2.20 -13.78
N ARG A 18 -6.81 -2.74 -14.85
CA ARG A 18 -7.53 -3.50 -15.87
C ARG A 18 -8.11 -4.80 -15.33
N ASP A 19 -7.35 -5.50 -14.48
CA ASP A 19 -7.69 -6.82 -13.98
C ASP A 19 -8.62 -6.77 -12.75
N TYR A 20 -8.46 -5.77 -11.88
CA TYR A 20 -9.13 -5.72 -10.57
C TYR A 20 -9.83 -4.38 -10.28
N GLY A 21 -9.69 -3.36 -11.11
CA GLY A 21 -10.22 -2.03 -10.86
C GLY A 21 -9.46 -1.22 -9.80
N TYR A 22 -8.27 -1.65 -9.40
CA TYR A 22 -7.47 -0.96 -8.40
C TYR A 22 -6.92 0.37 -8.93
N ASP A 23 -6.96 1.43 -8.13
CA ASP A 23 -6.43 2.75 -8.52
C ASP A 23 -4.91 2.68 -8.75
N PRO A 24 -4.43 2.82 -10.01
CA PRO A 24 -3.02 2.66 -10.34
C PRO A 24 -2.14 3.76 -9.74
N TYR A 25 -2.71 4.95 -9.48
CA TYR A 25 -1.98 6.06 -8.84
C TYR A 25 -1.69 5.76 -7.38
N LEU A 26 -2.65 5.15 -6.67
CA LEU A 26 -2.47 4.76 -5.27
C LEU A 26 -1.42 3.65 -5.15
N ILE A 27 -1.48 2.62 -6.00
CA ILE A 27 -0.49 1.54 -5.99
C ILE A 27 0.90 2.10 -6.28
N TYR A 28 1.04 2.95 -7.32
CA TYR A 28 2.31 3.58 -7.67
C TYR A 28 2.87 4.42 -6.51
N ALA A 29 2.01 5.18 -5.82
CA ALA A 29 2.39 5.99 -4.67
C ALA A 29 2.97 5.15 -3.53
N VAL A 30 2.34 4.02 -3.22
CA VAL A 30 2.85 3.08 -2.19
C VAL A 30 4.19 2.48 -2.62
N VAL A 31 4.38 2.10 -3.89
CA VAL A 31 5.68 1.61 -4.40
C VAL A 31 6.79 2.65 -4.23
N GLU A 32 6.52 3.90 -4.55
CA GLU A 32 7.52 4.98 -4.38
C GLU A 32 7.86 5.21 -2.91
N THR A 33 6.85 5.22 -2.03
CA THR A 33 7.03 5.42 -0.59
C THR A 33 7.80 4.26 0.05
N GLU A 34 7.48 3.01 -0.29
CA GLU A 34 8.08 1.82 0.32
C GLU A 34 9.52 1.56 -0.11
N SER A 35 9.81 1.74 -1.38
CA SER A 35 11.09 1.28 -1.95
C SER A 35 11.77 2.27 -2.88
N ASN A 36 11.11 3.39 -3.23
CA ASN A 36 11.56 4.23 -4.33
C ASN A 36 11.86 3.38 -5.60
N ARG A 37 11.05 2.34 -5.82
CA ARG A 37 11.15 1.36 -6.93
C ARG A 37 12.42 0.51 -6.92
N ILE A 38 13.09 0.34 -5.79
CA ILE A 38 14.22 -0.59 -5.66
C ILE A 38 13.68 -2.01 -5.56
N ILE A 39 14.07 -2.88 -6.51
CA ILE A 39 13.48 -4.21 -6.71
C ILE A 39 13.85 -5.19 -5.59
N ASP A 40 15.11 -5.13 -5.15
CA ASP A 40 15.77 -6.11 -4.28
C ASP A 40 16.04 -5.59 -2.88
N ILE A 41 15.26 -4.60 -2.43
CA ILE A 41 15.39 -4.03 -1.09
C ILE A 41 14.73 -4.96 -0.07
N GLN A 42 15.43 -5.19 1.04
CA GLN A 42 14.91 -5.93 2.17
C GLN A 42 15.09 -5.12 3.45
N SER A 43 14.02 -5.01 4.25
CA SER A 43 14.06 -4.33 5.54
C SER A 43 14.65 -5.25 6.63
N HIS A 44 15.06 -4.66 7.75
CA HIS A 44 15.51 -5.43 8.94
C HIS A 44 14.41 -6.33 9.51
N SER A 45 13.14 -5.98 9.32
CA SER A 45 11.98 -6.78 9.74
C SER A 45 11.58 -7.87 8.74
N GLY A 46 12.34 -8.04 7.63
CA GLY A 46 12.11 -9.07 6.63
C GLY A 46 11.10 -8.69 5.54
N ALA A 47 10.63 -7.45 5.49
CA ALA A 47 9.83 -6.97 4.36
C ALA A 47 10.66 -6.91 3.09
N TYR A 48 10.09 -7.29 1.93
CA TYR A 48 10.84 -7.47 0.70
C TYR A 48 10.19 -6.76 -0.50
N GLY A 49 11.05 -6.19 -1.33
CA GLY A 49 10.77 -5.74 -2.69
C GLY A 49 10.05 -4.41 -2.79
N LEU A 50 9.45 -4.18 -3.94
CA LEU A 50 8.87 -2.90 -4.36
C LEU A 50 7.80 -2.35 -3.42
N MET A 51 6.97 -3.21 -2.87
CA MET A 51 5.91 -2.86 -1.92
C MET A 51 6.19 -3.35 -0.50
N GLN A 52 7.43 -3.72 -0.18
CA GLN A 52 7.87 -4.12 1.16
C GLN A 52 6.94 -5.14 1.84
N ILE A 53 6.70 -6.27 1.18
CA ILE A 53 5.78 -7.30 1.65
C ILE A 53 6.44 -8.17 2.71
N THR A 54 5.81 -8.28 3.87
CA THR A 54 6.19 -9.21 4.93
C THR A 54 5.59 -10.61 4.67
N GLU A 55 6.16 -11.62 5.30
CA GLU A 55 5.60 -12.98 5.25
C GLU A 55 4.17 -13.04 5.81
N ILE A 56 3.86 -12.21 6.81
CA ILE A 56 2.52 -12.11 7.39
C ILE A 56 1.54 -11.57 6.33
N ALA A 57 1.88 -10.46 5.66
CA ALA A 57 1.06 -9.88 4.61
C ALA A 57 0.83 -10.87 3.45
N LEU A 58 1.88 -11.59 3.04
CA LEU A 58 1.79 -12.64 2.02
C LEU A 58 0.80 -13.75 2.39
N ARG A 59 0.87 -14.25 3.64
CA ARG A 59 -0.07 -15.27 4.14
C ARG A 59 -1.50 -14.76 4.17
N GLU A 60 -1.72 -13.52 4.60
CA GLU A 60 -3.04 -12.90 4.63
C GLU A 60 -3.64 -12.73 3.23
N VAL A 61 -2.83 -12.33 2.24
CA VAL A 61 -3.25 -12.27 0.84
C VAL A 61 -3.65 -13.65 0.33
N ASN A 62 -2.80 -14.66 0.55
CA ASN A 62 -3.11 -16.04 0.15
C ASN A 62 -4.41 -16.55 0.77
N GLN A 63 -4.66 -16.26 2.04
CA GLN A 63 -5.89 -16.64 2.73
C GLN A 63 -7.13 -15.94 2.17
N LYS A 64 -7.06 -14.61 1.98
CA LYS A 64 -8.19 -13.79 1.51
C LYS A 64 -8.57 -14.13 0.07
N TYR A 65 -7.59 -14.21 -0.82
CA TYR A 65 -7.81 -14.36 -2.26
C TYR A 65 -7.70 -15.81 -2.76
N LYS A 66 -7.48 -16.78 -1.84
CA LYS A 66 -7.31 -18.21 -2.17
C LYS A 66 -6.20 -18.46 -3.19
N THR A 67 -5.11 -17.72 -3.04
CA THR A 67 -3.89 -17.85 -3.85
C THR A 67 -2.83 -18.65 -3.12
N ASN A 68 -1.74 -18.99 -3.80
CA ASN A 68 -0.61 -19.76 -3.25
C ASN A 68 0.73 -19.10 -3.58
N TYR A 69 0.79 -17.77 -3.51
CA TYR A 69 2.05 -17.04 -3.66
C TYR A 69 3.08 -17.50 -2.64
N THR A 70 4.32 -17.55 -3.08
CA THR A 70 5.49 -17.95 -2.28
C THR A 70 6.41 -16.76 -2.02
N LEU A 71 7.40 -16.91 -1.14
CA LEU A 71 8.44 -15.90 -0.94
C LEU A 71 9.26 -15.64 -2.20
N GLU A 72 9.42 -16.63 -3.08
CA GLU A 72 10.11 -16.45 -4.36
C GLU A 72 9.33 -15.54 -5.30
N ASP A 73 8.00 -15.53 -5.24
CA ASP A 73 7.16 -14.63 -6.04
C ASP A 73 7.40 -13.16 -5.68
N LEU A 74 7.79 -12.86 -4.43
CA LEU A 74 8.13 -11.50 -4.00
C LEU A 74 9.37 -10.93 -4.71
N LYS A 75 10.23 -11.79 -5.27
CA LYS A 75 11.41 -11.38 -6.03
C LYS A 75 11.08 -10.97 -7.47
N ILE A 76 9.86 -11.25 -7.92
CA ILE A 76 9.37 -10.90 -9.25
C ILE A 76 8.64 -9.55 -9.15
N PRO A 77 9.14 -8.48 -9.81
CA PRO A 77 8.61 -7.13 -9.65
C PRO A 77 7.10 -7.00 -9.83
N GLU A 78 6.56 -7.58 -10.89
CA GLU A 78 5.12 -7.55 -11.18
C GLU A 78 4.30 -8.24 -10.10
N LYS A 79 4.73 -9.44 -9.67
CA LYS A 79 4.05 -10.18 -8.59
C LYS A 79 4.16 -9.48 -7.24
N ASN A 80 5.30 -8.87 -6.94
CA ASN A 80 5.45 -8.10 -5.71
C ASN A 80 4.44 -6.95 -5.64
N ILE A 81 4.27 -6.21 -6.75
CA ILE A 81 3.28 -5.13 -6.86
C ILE A 81 1.86 -5.70 -6.77
N GLU A 82 1.56 -6.82 -7.42
CA GLU A 82 0.24 -7.46 -7.34
C GLU A 82 -0.12 -7.89 -5.92
N ILE A 83 0.81 -8.56 -5.23
CA ILE A 83 0.60 -9.02 -3.85
C ILE A 83 0.40 -7.84 -2.90
N GLY A 84 1.22 -6.79 -3.03
CA GLY A 84 1.11 -5.59 -2.21
C GLY A 84 -0.18 -4.82 -2.44
N ALA A 85 -0.60 -4.71 -3.70
CA ALA A 85 -1.88 -4.10 -4.05
C ALA A 85 -3.06 -4.88 -3.45
N LYS A 86 -3.05 -6.21 -3.56
CA LYS A 86 -4.08 -7.07 -2.93
C LYS A 86 -4.10 -6.91 -1.41
N TYR A 87 -2.93 -6.79 -0.78
CA TYR A 87 -2.85 -6.53 0.67
C TYR A 87 -3.46 -5.18 1.04
N LEU A 88 -3.16 -4.12 0.30
CA LEU A 88 -3.72 -2.78 0.52
C LEU A 88 -5.25 -2.78 0.32
N TYR A 89 -5.73 -3.32 -0.81
CA TYR A 89 -7.15 -3.32 -1.14
C TYR A 89 -7.99 -4.22 -0.22
N ARG A 90 -7.42 -5.29 0.32
CA ARG A 90 -8.06 -6.05 1.39
C ARG A 90 -8.47 -5.18 2.58
N TRP A 91 -7.63 -4.22 2.95
CA TRP A 91 -7.90 -3.31 4.06
C TRP A 91 -8.80 -2.14 3.67
N ILE A 92 -8.73 -1.68 2.43
CA ILE A 92 -9.70 -0.71 1.90
C ILE A 92 -11.10 -1.33 1.95
N ASP A 93 -11.29 -2.51 1.37
CA ASP A 93 -12.57 -3.25 1.40
C ASP A 93 -13.10 -3.45 2.83
N TYR A 94 -12.20 -3.74 3.78
CA TYR A 94 -12.57 -3.95 5.18
C TYR A 94 -13.12 -2.67 5.81
N PHE A 95 -12.46 -1.54 5.62
CA PHE A 95 -12.87 -0.29 6.22
C PHE A 95 -14.03 0.39 5.49
N GLU A 96 -14.24 0.14 4.19
CA GLU A 96 -15.40 0.69 3.45
C GLU A 96 -16.75 0.21 3.96
N ILE A 97 -16.78 -0.83 4.79
CA ILE A 97 -18.03 -1.32 5.42
C ILE A 97 -18.59 -0.27 6.40
N GLU A 98 -17.71 0.45 7.10
CA GLU A 98 -18.10 1.39 8.18
C GLU A 98 -17.72 2.85 7.87
N TYR A 99 -16.76 3.09 6.98
CA TYR A 99 -16.20 4.42 6.73
C TYR A 99 -16.42 4.85 5.28
N SER A 100 -16.37 6.16 5.05
CA SER A 100 -16.33 6.69 3.69
C SER A 100 -15.04 6.26 2.97
N ASN A 101 -15.08 6.19 1.64
CA ASN A 101 -13.92 5.77 0.81
C ASN A 101 -12.62 6.50 1.20
N PHE A 102 -12.66 7.81 1.43
CA PHE A 102 -11.47 8.57 1.82
C PHE A 102 -10.89 8.11 3.17
N VAL A 103 -11.73 7.89 4.17
CA VAL A 103 -11.31 7.41 5.49
C VAL A 103 -10.82 5.96 5.41
N ALA A 104 -11.50 5.11 4.64
CA ALA A 104 -11.11 3.72 4.43
C ALA A 104 -9.71 3.62 3.81
N VAL A 105 -9.42 4.42 2.79
CA VAL A 105 -8.09 4.48 2.16
C VAL A 105 -7.03 4.96 3.17
N PHE A 106 -7.32 6.00 3.95
CA PHE A 106 -6.41 6.50 4.98
C PHE A 106 -6.08 5.42 6.02
N LEU A 107 -7.11 4.73 6.55
CA LEU A 107 -6.94 3.65 7.51
C LEU A 107 -6.20 2.45 6.93
N ALA A 108 -6.46 2.09 5.68
CA ALA A 108 -5.77 1.02 4.99
C ALA A 108 -4.27 1.32 4.80
N ILE A 109 -3.90 2.57 4.50
CA ILE A 109 -2.50 3.02 4.43
C ILE A 109 -1.85 2.95 5.82
N LEU A 110 -2.56 3.33 6.89
CA LEU A 110 -2.06 3.16 8.25
C LEU A 110 -1.81 1.69 8.59
N VAL A 111 -2.74 0.80 8.27
CA VAL A 111 -2.56 -0.65 8.50
C VAL A 111 -1.37 -1.18 7.72
N TYR A 112 -1.19 -0.72 6.48
CA TYR A 112 -0.09 -1.15 5.62
C TYR A 112 1.27 -0.91 6.29
N ASN A 113 1.46 0.27 6.88
CA ASN A 113 2.72 0.66 7.52
C ASN A 113 2.82 0.27 9.01
N TRP A 114 1.71 0.24 9.74
CA TRP A 114 1.72 0.10 11.20
C TRP A 114 1.14 -1.23 11.69
N GLY A 115 0.40 -1.92 10.84
CA GLY A 115 -0.29 -3.17 11.18
C GLY A 115 -1.66 -2.95 11.81
N TYR A 116 -2.57 -3.89 11.53
CA TYR A 116 -3.97 -3.82 11.95
C TYR A 116 -4.15 -3.68 13.46
N GLY A 117 -3.40 -4.44 14.26
CA GLY A 117 -3.55 -4.41 15.72
C GLY A 117 -3.29 -3.03 16.33
N ASN A 118 -2.30 -2.30 15.81
CA ASN A 118 -2.01 -0.94 16.26
C ASN A 118 -3.09 0.05 15.82
N VAL A 119 -3.56 -0.05 14.59
CA VAL A 119 -4.63 0.82 14.07
C VAL A 119 -5.92 0.59 14.83
N GLN A 120 -6.30 -0.66 15.09
CA GLN A 120 -7.47 -0.99 15.88
C GLN A 120 -7.37 -0.45 17.31
N HIS A 121 -6.22 -0.64 17.97
CA HIS A 121 -5.99 -0.08 19.29
C HIS A 121 -6.11 1.45 19.30
N TRP A 122 -5.59 2.12 18.28
CA TRP A 122 -5.70 3.58 18.13
C TRP A 122 -7.16 4.01 17.95
N LEU A 123 -7.95 3.33 17.12
CA LEU A 123 -9.38 3.58 16.92
C LEU A 123 -10.15 3.38 18.24
N ASP A 124 -9.94 2.28 18.94
CA ASP A 124 -10.60 1.94 20.22
C ASP A 124 -10.33 2.99 21.32
N ASN A 125 -9.24 3.74 21.22
CA ASN A 125 -8.87 4.82 22.16
C ASN A 125 -9.25 6.22 21.65
N GLY A 126 -10.13 6.33 20.66
CA GLY A 126 -10.67 7.59 20.17
C GLY A 126 -9.82 8.24 19.08
N GLY A 127 -9.08 7.46 18.32
CA GLY A 127 -8.30 7.92 17.16
C GLY A 127 -9.15 8.57 16.06
N GLU A 128 -10.46 8.36 16.07
CA GLU A 128 -11.41 9.02 15.16
C GLU A 128 -11.74 10.46 15.56
N ASP A 129 -11.47 10.84 16.81
CA ASP A 129 -11.71 12.20 17.30
C ASP A 129 -10.64 13.14 16.72
N ASN A 130 -11.07 14.09 15.89
CA ASN A 130 -10.19 15.08 15.25
C ASN A 130 -9.29 15.85 16.25
N GLN A 131 -9.68 15.94 17.52
CA GLN A 131 -8.87 16.57 18.57
C GLN A 131 -7.76 15.65 19.07
N LYS A 132 -7.92 14.32 18.94
CA LYS A 132 -6.99 13.31 19.45
C LYS A 132 -6.13 12.66 18.38
N ILE A 133 -6.46 12.85 17.12
CA ILE A 133 -5.74 12.23 15.97
C ILE A 133 -4.23 12.51 16.06
N THR A 134 -3.86 13.76 16.34
CA THR A 134 -2.46 14.19 16.43
C THR A 134 -1.77 13.79 17.73
N GLU A 135 -2.53 13.53 18.80
CA GLU A 135 -1.98 13.14 20.10
C GLU A 135 -1.70 11.63 20.20
N LEU A 136 -2.52 10.82 19.53
CA LEU A 136 -2.50 9.37 19.65
C LEU A 136 -1.83 8.67 18.45
N LEU A 137 -1.73 9.34 17.30
CA LEU A 137 -1.07 8.80 16.12
C LEU A 137 0.41 9.19 16.13
N PRO A 138 1.36 8.23 16.11
CA PRO A 138 2.78 8.55 16.02
C PRO A 138 3.07 9.39 14.77
N PHE A 139 3.90 10.43 14.93
CA PHE A 139 4.22 11.38 13.86
C PHE A 139 4.72 10.69 12.58
N GLU A 140 5.58 9.68 12.71
CA GLU A 140 6.10 8.93 11.56
C GLU A 140 5.00 8.16 10.80
N LYS A 141 3.87 7.84 11.43
CA LYS A 141 2.73 7.18 10.76
C LYS A 141 1.90 8.17 9.98
N LEU A 142 1.73 9.37 10.52
CA LEU A 142 1.13 10.49 9.77
C LEU A 142 2.00 10.87 8.57
N GLN A 143 3.32 10.99 8.79
CA GLN A 143 4.29 11.30 7.72
C GLN A 143 4.24 10.27 6.59
N TYR A 144 4.15 8.99 6.90
CA TYR A 144 4.01 7.95 5.87
C TYR A 144 2.76 8.15 5.01
N ASN A 145 1.61 8.47 5.63
CA ASN A 145 0.39 8.78 4.89
C ASN A 145 0.56 10.02 3.99
N GLU A 146 1.18 11.08 4.50
CA GLU A 146 1.47 12.29 3.73
C GLU A 146 2.37 11.99 2.53
N ASP A 147 3.39 11.15 2.70
CA ASP A 147 4.29 10.74 1.62
C ASP A 147 3.53 9.97 0.52
N VAL A 148 2.62 9.06 0.89
CA VAL A 148 1.77 8.35 -0.08
C VAL A 148 0.86 9.34 -0.82
N ILE A 149 0.23 10.29 -0.12
CA ILE A 149 -0.63 11.32 -0.73
C ILE A 149 0.18 12.18 -1.70
N TRP A 150 1.39 12.60 -1.32
CA TRP A 150 2.27 13.38 -2.17
C TRP A 150 2.61 12.65 -3.47
N TRP A 151 3.00 11.37 -3.38
CA TRP A 151 3.29 10.54 -4.54
C TRP A 151 2.06 10.27 -5.39
N TYR A 152 0.88 10.13 -4.78
CA TYR A 152 -0.39 9.98 -5.48
C TYR A 152 -0.69 11.21 -6.36
N VAL A 153 -0.59 12.42 -5.79
CA VAL A 153 -0.80 13.67 -6.52
C VAL A 153 0.23 13.83 -7.64
N TRP A 154 1.50 13.51 -7.34
CA TRP A 154 2.57 13.54 -8.33
C TRP A 154 2.29 12.57 -9.49
N ALA A 155 1.90 11.34 -9.21
CA ALA A 155 1.60 10.33 -10.23
C ALA A 155 0.42 10.74 -11.11
N LYS A 156 -0.64 11.30 -10.54
CA LYS A 156 -1.76 11.86 -11.30
C LYS A 156 -1.32 12.99 -12.24
N LYS A 157 -0.42 13.85 -11.80
CA LYS A 157 0.12 14.91 -12.64
C LYS A 157 1.03 14.37 -13.74
N TYR A 158 1.84 13.39 -13.44
CA TYR A 158 2.86 12.85 -14.37
C TYR A 158 2.26 11.90 -15.41
N PHE A 159 1.34 11.01 -14.99
CA PHE A 159 0.74 9.99 -15.85
C PHE A 159 -0.68 10.33 -16.32
N GLY A 160 -1.37 11.27 -15.67
CA GLY A 160 -2.80 11.55 -15.89
C GLY A 160 -3.17 12.10 -17.27
N GLY A 161 -2.18 12.50 -18.10
CA GLY A 161 -2.41 12.91 -19.49
C GLY A 161 -2.44 11.73 -20.49
N GLU A 162 -2.09 10.53 -20.07
CA GLU A 162 -1.96 9.36 -20.96
C GLU A 162 -3.18 8.42 -20.91
N TYR A 163 -4.14 8.60 -19.97
CA TYR A 163 -5.16 7.59 -19.67
C TYR A 163 -6.55 8.18 -19.30
N VAL A 164 -6.94 9.28 -19.93
CA VAL A 164 -8.33 9.77 -19.90
C VAL A 164 -9.02 9.42 -21.21
#